data_b33547e9ea6eb6884107eada481d2057
#
_entry.id   b33547e9ea6eb6884107eada481d2057
#
_cell.length_a   1.000
_cell.length_b   1.000
_cell.length_c   1.000
_cell.angle_alpha   90.00
_cell.angle_beta   90.00
_cell.angle_gamma   90.00
#
_symmetry.space_group_name_H-M   'P 1'
#
loop_
_entity.id
_entity.type
_entity.pdbx_description
1 polymer ?
#
loop_
_entity_poly.entity_id
_entity_poly.type
_entity_poly.pdbx_seq_one_letter_code
_entity_poly.pdbx_strand_id
1 'polypeptide(L)'
;DVPEGHYEEDNMKDTVVPNRNKIFSSIIQAVALSIAQVRGCDVDIAMGIHAGDHAIYPDCRQEFRDADYNAFKEGNWDADKVKYITPYLYGDKFSILEDGEFWCDKLGLDFDEVYRRTNTSYKPDAEGRSDYKSASSVERIEAFLKLGRRDPVEYIDGWKTAKKHVEQLLLNY
;
A
#
# COMPACT_ATOMS: atom_id res chain seq x y z
N ASP A 1 2.66 -15.38 13.38
CA ASP A 1 1.75 -15.76 12.28
C ASP A 1 1.04 -14.51 11.75
N VAL A 2 0.76 -14.47 10.45
CA VAL A 2 -0.03 -13.40 9.85
C VAL A 2 -1.50 -13.68 10.15
N PRO A 3 -2.26 -12.75 10.76
CA PRO A 3 -3.68 -12.93 11.03
C PRO A 3 -4.49 -13.17 9.75
N GLU A 4 -5.55 -13.95 9.88
CA GLU A 4 -6.57 -14.14 8.85
C GLU A 4 -7.81 -13.33 9.23
N GLY A 5 -8.62 -12.92 8.25
CA GLY A 5 -9.86 -12.19 8.46
C GLY A 5 -9.88 -10.81 7.80
N HIS A 6 -10.83 -9.98 8.22
CA HIS A 6 -11.00 -8.63 7.67
C HIS A 6 -9.93 -7.68 8.21
N TYR A 7 -9.46 -6.74 7.36
CA TYR A 7 -8.37 -5.81 7.69
C TYR A 7 -8.72 -4.76 8.76
N GLU A 8 -9.97 -4.65 9.16
CA GLU A 8 -10.42 -3.77 10.26
C GLU A 8 -10.50 -4.48 11.62
N GLU A 9 -10.20 -5.78 11.68
CA GLU A 9 -10.24 -6.53 12.94
C GLU A 9 -9.08 -6.18 13.88
N ASP A 10 -9.33 -6.20 15.19
CA ASP A 10 -8.34 -5.82 16.21
C ASP A 10 -7.08 -6.69 16.23
N ASN A 11 -7.19 -7.96 15.80
CA ASN A 11 -6.05 -8.88 15.69
C ASN A 11 -5.02 -8.43 14.64
N MET A 12 -5.38 -7.51 13.74
CA MET A 12 -4.45 -6.93 12.77
C MET A 12 -3.34 -6.10 13.43
N LYS A 13 -3.54 -5.65 14.66
CA LYS A 13 -2.49 -4.97 15.44
C LYS A 13 -1.25 -5.83 15.68
N ASP A 14 -1.38 -7.16 15.62
CA ASP A 14 -0.25 -8.10 15.72
C ASP A 14 0.68 -8.02 14.50
N THR A 15 0.25 -7.40 13.40
CA THR A 15 1.08 -7.17 12.20
C THR A 15 1.95 -5.92 12.29
N VAL A 16 1.76 -5.09 13.31
CA VAL A 16 2.50 -3.83 13.46
C VAL A 16 3.97 -4.10 13.76
N VAL A 17 4.84 -3.65 12.87
CA VAL A 17 6.28 -3.62 13.09
C VAL A 17 6.64 -2.23 13.62
N PRO A 18 7.04 -2.10 14.91
CA PRO A 18 7.31 -0.81 15.51
C PRO A 18 8.32 0.02 14.71
N ASN A 19 8.01 1.29 14.47
CA ASN A 19 8.89 2.25 13.78
C ASN A 19 9.24 1.92 12.32
N ARG A 20 8.61 0.94 11.68
CA ARG A 20 8.98 0.53 10.32
C ARG A 20 8.96 1.70 9.33
N ASN A 21 7.85 2.43 9.26
CA ASN A 21 7.71 3.55 8.33
C ASN A 21 8.64 4.72 8.70
N LYS A 22 8.93 4.95 9.99
CA LYS A 22 9.91 5.93 10.44
C LYS A 22 11.34 5.58 9.98
N ILE A 23 11.72 4.31 10.04
CA ILE A 23 13.03 3.85 9.56
C ILE A 23 13.14 4.08 8.06
N PHE A 24 12.13 3.66 7.30
CA PHE A 24 12.13 3.85 5.85
C PHE A 24 12.11 5.33 5.45
N SER A 25 11.27 6.15 6.11
CA SER A 25 11.24 7.59 5.82
C SER A 25 12.58 8.26 6.12
N SER A 26 13.25 7.90 7.22
CA SER A 26 14.55 8.47 7.56
C SER A 26 15.64 8.16 6.52
N ILE A 27 15.64 6.94 5.99
CA ILE A 27 16.58 6.53 4.94
C ILE A 27 16.29 7.27 3.64
N ILE A 28 15.03 7.30 3.20
CA ILE A 28 14.67 7.94 1.93
C ILE A 28 14.80 9.45 1.99
N GLN A 29 14.55 10.09 3.14
CA GLN A 29 14.79 11.52 3.38
C GLN A 29 16.28 11.86 3.16
N ALA A 30 17.18 11.06 3.72
CA ALA A 30 18.63 11.29 3.55
C ALA A 30 19.05 11.16 2.07
N VAL A 31 18.54 10.16 1.36
CA VAL A 31 18.80 9.95 -0.07
C VAL A 31 18.22 11.09 -0.90
N ALA A 32 16.96 11.48 -0.66
CA ALA A 32 16.29 12.55 -1.38
C ALA A 32 16.99 13.89 -1.21
N LEU A 33 17.39 14.24 0.03
CA LEU A 33 18.11 15.46 0.32
C LEU A 33 19.50 15.48 -0.36
N SER A 34 20.22 14.37 -0.31
CA SER A 34 21.50 14.24 -1.01
C SER A 34 21.36 14.46 -2.52
N ILE A 35 20.33 13.89 -3.15
CA ILE A 35 20.03 14.10 -4.57
C ILE A 35 19.69 15.56 -4.84
N ALA A 36 18.84 16.17 -4.02
CA ALA A 36 18.43 17.56 -4.15
C ALA A 36 19.63 18.52 -4.10
N GLN A 37 20.53 18.30 -3.16
CA GLN A 37 21.74 19.12 -3.00
C GLN A 37 22.73 18.93 -4.16
N VAL A 38 22.99 17.68 -4.56
CA VAL A 38 23.95 17.38 -5.66
C VAL A 38 23.44 17.87 -7.00
N ARG A 39 22.14 17.73 -7.27
CA ARG A 39 21.53 18.09 -8.56
C ARG A 39 20.97 19.51 -8.61
N GLY A 40 20.86 20.18 -7.47
CA GLY A 40 20.27 21.53 -7.39
C GLY A 40 18.79 21.57 -7.77
N CYS A 41 18.02 20.52 -7.46
CA CYS A 41 16.61 20.38 -7.79
C CYS A 41 15.76 20.03 -6.57
N ASP A 42 14.45 20.22 -6.66
CA ASP A 42 13.50 19.66 -5.69
C ASP A 42 13.34 18.16 -5.93
N VAL A 43 13.04 17.41 -4.86
CA VAL A 43 12.82 15.96 -4.88
C VAL A 43 11.56 15.62 -4.09
N ASP A 44 10.66 14.88 -4.72
CA ASP A 44 9.46 14.40 -4.07
C ASP A 44 9.64 12.95 -3.61
N ILE A 45 9.23 12.67 -2.37
CA ILE A 45 9.14 11.32 -1.81
C ILE A 45 7.68 10.87 -1.95
N ALA A 46 7.41 9.92 -2.83
CA ALA A 46 6.09 9.35 -2.98
C ALA A 46 5.88 8.20 -1.98
N MET A 47 4.77 8.24 -1.25
CA MET A 47 4.38 7.18 -0.32
C MET A 47 3.03 6.59 -0.73
N GLY A 48 2.98 5.26 -0.86
CA GLY A 48 1.78 4.51 -1.24
C GLY A 48 0.87 4.15 -0.05
N ILE A 49 0.83 4.98 0.99
CA ILE A 49 -0.07 4.79 2.14
C ILE A 49 -1.50 5.17 1.78
N HIS A 50 -2.47 4.48 2.38
CA HIS A 50 -3.90 4.71 2.12
C HIS A 50 -4.75 4.60 3.40
N ALA A 51 -6.01 5.05 3.33
CA ALA A 51 -6.90 5.15 4.50
C ALA A 51 -7.22 3.79 5.16
N GLY A 52 -7.24 2.70 4.40
CA GLY A 52 -7.45 1.35 4.94
C GLY A 52 -6.44 0.95 6.02
N ASP A 53 -5.24 1.53 5.97
CA ASP A 53 -4.18 1.27 6.95
C ASP A 53 -4.33 2.10 8.25
N HIS A 54 -5.10 3.19 8.25
CA HIS A 54 -5.09 4.19 9.34
C HIS A 54 -5.61 3.68 10.69
N ALA A 55 -6.50 2.70 10.70
CA ALA A 55 -7.05 2.13 11.93
C ALA A 55 -5.99 1.32 12.68
N ILE A 56 -5.14 0.60 11.95
CA ILE A 56 -4.17 -0.36 12.50
C ILE A 56 -2.77 0.24 12.62
N TYR A 57 -2.36 1.08 11.64
CA TYR A 57 -1.00 1.60 11.54
C TYR A 57 -0.98 3.12 11.76
N PRO A 58 -0.71 3.60 13.01
CA PRO A 58 -0.64 5.04 13.30
C PRO A 58 0.38 5.78 12.43
N ASP A 59 1.45 5.10 12.02
CA ASP A 59 2.51 5.64 11.17
C ASP A 59 2.16 5.74 9.67
N CYS A 60 0.89 5.42 9.31
CA CYS A 60 0.30 5.70 8.00
C CYS A 60 -0.58 6.95 8.00
N ARG A 61 -0.78 7.63 9.14
CA ARG A 61 -1.66 8.80 9.28
C ARG A 61 -0.96 10.10 8.91
N GLN A 62 -1.78 11.11 8.55
CA GLN A 62 -1.28 12.46 8.23
C GLN A 62 -0.47 13.07 9.39
N GLU A 63 -0.96 12.95 10.62
CA GLU A 63 -0.33 13.52 11.81
C GLU A 63 1.08 12.99 12.04
N PHE A 64 1.27 11.69 11.82
CA PHE A 64 2.61 11.08 11.90
C PHE A 64 3.54 11.65 10.83
N ARG A 65 3.06 11.76 9.59
CA ARG A 65 3.86 12.28 8.47
C ARG A 65 4.25 13.74 8.66
N ASP A 66 3.34 14.56 9.15
CA ASP A 66 3.61 15.97 9.43
C ASP A 66 4.67 16.10 10.54
N ALA A 67 4.55 15.30 11.60
CA ALA A 67 5.54 15.27 12.68
C ALA A 67 6.92 14.77 12.19
N ASP A 68 6.94 13.71 11.36
CA ASP A 68 8.16 13.17 10.77
C ASP A 68 8.85 14.17 9.82
N TYR A 69 8.05 14.83 8.97
CA TYR A 69 8.57 15.86 8.07
C TYR A 69 9.07 17.09 8.82
N ASN A 70 8.37 17.53 9.85
CA ASN A 70 8.83 18.65 10.70
C ASN A 70 10.16 18.31 11.38
N ALA A 71 10.31 17.11 11.95
CA ALA A 71 11.56 16.69 12.53
C ALA A 71 12.72 16.66 11.51
N PHE A 72 12.44 16.21 10.29
CA PHE A 72 13.40 16.22 9.19
C PHE A 72 13.81 17.66 8.83
N LYS A 73 12.86 18.59 8.73
CA LYS A 73 13.13 20.01 8.41
C LYS A 73 13.97 20.71 9.47
N GLU A 74 13.66 20.50 10.74
CA GLU A 74 14.41 21.07 11.86
C GLU A 74 15.84 20.54 11.97
N GLY A 75 16.06 19.32 11.49
CA GLY A 75 17.35 18.64 11.60
C GLY A 75 18.28 18.80 10.40
N ASN A 76 17.84 19.45 9.30
CA ASN A 76 18.62 19.43 8.06
C ASN A 76 18.60 20.77 7.31
N TRP A 77 19.75 21.20 6.79
CA TRP A 77 19.83 22.30 5.85
C TRP A 77 19.19 21.94 4.51
N ASP A 78 18.58 22.90 3.83
CA ASP A 78 17.93 22.72 2.51
C ASP A 78 16.79 21.69 2.48
N ALA A 79 16.24 21.28 3.62
CA ALA A 79 15.20 20.26 3.70
C ALA A 79 13.92 20.66 2.95
N ASP A 80 13.66 21.95 2.72
CA ASP A 80 12.53 22.44 1.93
C ASP A 80 12.55 22.00 0.46
N LYS A 81 13.70 21.54 -0.04
CA LYS A 81 13.82 20.93 -1.37
C LYS A 81 13.24 19.52 -1.46
N VAL A 82 12.93 18.90 -0.31
CA VAL A 82 12.34 17.56 -0.24
C VAL A 82 10.91 17.68 0.24
N LYS A 83 9.98 17.06 -0.48
CA LYS A 83 8.54 17.08 -0.15
C LYS A 83 7.97 15.66 -0.16
N TYR A 84 6.87 15.47 0.58
CA TYR A 84 6.09 14.23 0.52
C TYR A 84 4.90 14.38 -0.41
N ILE A 85 4.66 13.32 -1.21
CA ILE A 85 3.45 13.13 -2.00
C ILE A 85 2.77 11.85 -1.52
N THR A 86 1.49 11.93 -1.19
CA THR A 86 0.69 10.81 -0.71
C THR A 86 -0.65 10.78 -1.43
N PRO A 87 -0.66 10.37 -2.69
CA PRO A 87 -1.83 10.49 -3.55
C PRO A 87 -3.05 9.73 -3.03
N TYR A 88 -2.85 8.65 -2.24
CA TYR A 88 -3.92 7.78 -1.76
C TYR A 88 -4.20 7.90 -0.26
N LEU A 89 -3.68 8.92 0.42
CA LEU A 89 -3.79 9.05 1.87
C LEU A 89 -5.22 8.90 2.40
N TYR A 90 -6.20 9.42 1.66
CA TYR A 90 -7.62 9.34 2.01
C TYR A 90 -8.41 8.37 1.12
N GLY A 91 -7.72 7.62 0.27
CA GLY A 91 -8.27 6.58 -0.59
C GLY A 91 -8.16 5.18 0.02
N ASP A 92 -8.55 4.20 -0.75
CA ASP A 92 -8.44 2.78 -0.45
C ASP A 92 -7.78 2.02 -1.61
N LYS A 93 -7.65 0.70 -1.51
CA LYS A 93 -7.11 -0.10 -2.60
C LYS A 93 -7.95 -0.05 -3.87
N PHE A 94 -9.26 0.24 -3.75
CA PHE A 94 -10.11 0.43 -4.92
C PHE A 94 -9.72 1.69 -5.69
N SER A 95 -9.56 2.84 -5.02
CA SER A 95 -9.12 4.08 -5.66
C SER A 95 -7.72 3.95 -6.29
N ILE A 96 -6.82 3.15 -5.70
CA ILE A 96 -5.52 2.82 -6.31
C ILE A 96 -5.69 2.04 -7.62
N LEU A 97 -6.63 1.10 -7.67
CA LEU A 97 -6.91 0.32 -8.88
C LEU A 97 -7.57 1.16 -9.98
N GLU A 98 -8.50 2.07 -9.63
CA GLU A 98 -9.12 3.00 -10.57
C GLU A 98 -8.07 3.92 -11.22
N ASP A 99 -7.19 4.50 -10.41
CA ASP A 99 -6.10 5.33 -10.90
C ASP A 99 -5.11 4.51 -11.75
N GLY A 100 -4.82 3.29 -11.33
CA GLY A 100 -4.00 2.36 -12.09
C GLY A 100 -4.59 1.98 -13.45
N GLU A 101 -5.91 1.80 -13.54
CA GLU A 101 -6.60 1.56 -14.81
C GLU A 101 -6.49 2.77 -15.74
N PHE A 102 -6.74 3.96 -15.19
CA PHE A 102 -6.59 5.22 -15.92
C PHE A 102 -5.17 5.41 -16.48
N TRP A 103 -4.13 5.18 -15.66
CA TRP A 103 -2.76 5.35 -16.10
C TRP A 103 -2.29 4.26 -17.07
N CYS A 104 -2.75 3.01 -16.90
CA CYS A 104 -2.48 1.95 -17.86
C CYS A 104 -3.02 2.32 -19.24
N ASP A 105 -4.26 2.80 -19.31
CA ASP A 105 -4.87 3.26 -20.55
C ASP A 105 -4.07 4.42 -21.18
N LYS A 106 -3.75 5.44 -20.39
CA LYS A 106 -2.96 6.61 -20.86
C LYS A 106 -1.58 6.27 -21.39
N LEU A 107 -0.92 5.28 -20.80
CA LEU A 107 0.44 4.88 -21.15
C LEU A 107 0.49 3.73 -22.17
N GLY A 108 -0.67 3.20 -22.59
CA GLY A 108 -0.75 2.05 -23.49
C GLY A 108 -0.23 0.76 -22.86
N LEU A 109 -0.37 0.61 -21.54
CA LEU A 109 0.01 -0.57 -20.79
C LEU A 109 -1.18 -1.52 -20.60
N ASP A 110 -0.92 -2.81 -20.63
CA ASP A 110 -1.93 -3.80 -20.26
C ASP A 110 -2.08 -3.85 -18.74
N PHE A 111 -3.28 -3.53 -18.24
CA PHE A 111 -3.59 -3.49 -16.82
C PHE A 111 -3.35 -4.84 -16.13
N ASP A 112 -3.78 -5.94 -16.75
CA ASP A 112 -3.63 -7.27 -16.15
C ASP A 112 -2.15 -7.69 -16.10
N GLU A 113 -1.35 -7.30 -17.10
CA GLU A 113 0.10 -7.54 -17.06
C GLU A 113 0.83 -6.73 -16.00
N VAL A 114 0.39 -5.48 -15.75
CA VAL A 114 0.94 -4.64 -14.68
C VAL A 114 0.60 -5.27 -13.32
N TYR A 115 -0.67 -5.54 -13.07
CA TYR A 115 -1.13 -6.01 -11.77
C TYR A 115 -0.79 -7.47 -11.46
N ARG A 116 -0.56 -8.30 -12.47
CA ARG A 116 -0.03 -9.66 -12.30
C ARG A 116 1.36 -9.67 -11.66
N ARG A 117 2.12 -8.60 -11.81
CA ARG A 117 3.47 -8.43 -11.24
C ARG A 117 3.49 -7.80 -9.86
N THR A 118 2.33 -7.48 -9.30
CA THR A 118 2.19 -6.96 -7.94
C THR A 118 1.82 -8.07 -6.96
N ASN A 119 2.26 -7.96 -5.72
CA ASN A 119 1.91 -8.91 -4.67
C ASN A 119 1.57 -8.17 -3.38
N THR A 120 0.48 -8.58 -2.73
CA THR A 120 0.07 -8.11 -1.40
C THR A 120 0.04 -9.22 -0.36
N SER A 121 0.15 -10.49 -0.79
CA SER A 121 0.13 -11.64 0.11
C SER A 121 1.39 -11.70 0.97
N TYR A 122 1.21 -11.85 2.28
CA TYR A 122 2.30 -12.12 3.22
C TYR A 122 2.56 -13.63 3.43
N LYS A 123 1.72 -14.48 2.86
CA LYS A 123 1.82 -15.94 2.93
C LYS A 123 1.68 -16.59 1.54
N PRO A 124 2.51 -16.23 0.56
CA PRO A 124 2.50 -16.93 -0.71
C PRO A 124 2.94 -18.39 -0.48
N ASP A 125 2.45 -19.30 -1.30
CA ASP A 125 2.94 -20.68 -1.29
C ASP A 125 4.30 -20.83 -1.99
N ALA A 126 4.79 -22.05 -2.08
CA ALA A 126 6.09 -22.36 -2.67
C ALA A 126 6.15 -22.02 -4.19
N GLU A 127 5.03 -21.99 -4.87
CA GLU A 127 4.87 -21.60 -6.26
C GLU A 127 4.68 -20.10 -6.45
N GLY A 128 4.62 -19.30 -5.36
CA GLY A 128 4.44 -17.86 -5.39
C GLY A 128 2.98 -17.42 -5.55
N ARG A 129 2.00 -18.34 -5.42
CA ARG A 129 0.57 -17.99 -5.47
C ARG A 129 0.15 -17.30 -4.18
N SER A 130 -0.67 -16.27 -4.32
CA SER A 130 -1.18 -15.49 -3.17
C SER A 130 -2.15 -16.31 -2.31
N ASP A 131 -2.07 -16.12 -1.00
CA ASP A 131 -3.17 -16.51 -0.12
C ASP A 131 -4.38 -15.60 -0.35
N TYR A 132 -5.53 -15.98 0.18
CA TYR A 132 -6.77 -15.20 0.08
C TYR A 132 -7.46 -14.97 1.42
N LYS A 133 -6.76 -15.26 2.53
CA LYS A 133 -7.31 -15.20 3.89
C LYS A 133 -6.66 -14.12 4.75
N SER A 134 -5.42 -13.74 4.46
CA SER A 134 -4.78 -12.62 5.15
C SER A 134 -5.48 -11.31 4.81
N ALA A 135 -5.51 -10.39 5.76
CA ALA A 135 -6.18 -9.11 5.63
C ALA A 135 -5.80 -8.32 4.36
N SER A 136 -4.52 -8.30 4.02
CA SER A 136 -4.02 -7.62 2.82
C SER A 136 -4.53 -8.26 1.52
N SER A 137 -4.69 -9.58 1.50
CA SER A 137 -5.26 -10.31 0.36
C SER A 137 -6.77 -10.12 0.26
N VAL A 138 -7.47 -10.14 1.40
CA VAL A 138 -8.92 -9.85 1.46
C VAL A 138 -9.21 -8.47 0.90
N GLU A 139 -8.53 -7.42 1.37
CA GLU A 139 -8.69 -6.05 0.91
C GLU A 139 -8.37 -5.90 -0.60
N ARG A 140 -7.34 -6.59 -1.10
CA ARG A 140 -7.03 -6.60 -2.52
C ARG A 140 -8.13 -7.23 -3.36
N ILE A 141 -8.62 -8.41 -2.95
CA ILE A 141 -9.71 -9.11 -3.65
C ILE A 141 -10.98 -8.25 -3.65
N GLU A 142 -11.32 -7.65 -2.52
CA GLU A 142 -12.45 -6.72 -2.41
C GLU A 142 -12.33 -5.56 -3.41
N ALA A 143 -11.15 -4.93 -3.50
CA ALA A 143 -10.91 -3.83 -4.42
C ALA A 143 -11.11 -4.26 -5.90
N PHE A 144 -10.61 -5.45 -6.29
CA PHE A 144 -10.85 -5.99 -7.63
C PHE A 144 -12.33 -6.33 -7.88
N LEU A 145 -13.05 -6.81 -6.86
CA LEU A 145 -14.50 -7.05 -6.97
C LEU A 145 -15.27 -5.74 -7.16
N LYS A 146 -14.93 -4.69 -6.41
CA LYS A 146 -15.50 -3.34 -6.57
C LYS A 146 -15.22 -2.76 -7.96
N LEU A 147 -14.03 -3.00 -8.52
CA LEU A 147 -13.67 -2.59 -9.87
C LEU A 147 -14.41 -3.39 -10.97
N GLY A 148 -15.07 -4.51 -10.59
CA GLY A 148 -15.74 -5.40 -11.54
C GLY A 148 -14.78 -6.26 -12.35
N ARG A 149 -13.54 -6.43 -11.91
CA ARG A 149 -12.49 -7.19 -12.60
C ARG A 149 -12.07 -8.43 -11.80
N ARG A 150 -11.53 -9.40 -12.53
CA ARG A 150 -10.77 -10.48 -11.90
C ARG A 150 -9.37 -9.98 -11.58
N ASP A 151 -8.88 -10.30 -10.38
CA ASP A 151 -7.47 -10.08 -10.06
C ASP A 151 -6.58 -11.01 -10.93
N PRO A 152 -5.59 -10.47 -11.65
CA PRO A 152 -4.74 -11.25 -12.55
C PRO A 152 -3.68 -12.11 -11.83
N VAL A 153 -3.47 -11.94 -10.51
CA VAL A 153 -2.55 -12.82 -9.76
C VAL A 153 -3.13 -14.22 -9.57
N GLU A 154 -2.26 -15.18 -9.38
CA GLU A 154 -2.69 -16.55 -9.05
C GLU A 154 -2.92 -16.68 -7.53
N TYR A 155 -4.03 -17.30 -7.16
CA TYR A 155 -4.38 -17.62 -5.78
C TYR A 155 -4.24 -19.12 -5.51
N ILE A 156 -3.81 -19.47 -4.30
CA ILE A 156 -3.95 -20.82 -3.75
C ILE A 156 -5.42 -21.23 -3.90
N ASP A 157 -5.75 -22.41 -4.36
CA ASP A 157 -7.12 -22.86 -4.65
C ASP A 157 -7.87 -22.09 -5.77
N GLY A 158 -7.22 -21.14 -6.44
CA GLY A 158 -7.71 -20.40 -7.58
C GLY A 158 -8.68 -19.27 -7.26
N TRP A 159 -8.85 -18.35 -8.23
CA TRP A 159 -9.65 -17.13 -8.10
C TRP A 159 -11.10 -17.36 -7.64
N LYS A 160 -11.74 -18.43 -8.14
CA LYS A 160 -13.15 -18.71 -7.81
C LYS A 160 -13.35 -18.99 -6.32
N THR A 161 -12.41 -19.70 -5.71
CA THR A 161 -12.41 -19.99 -4.26
C THR A 161 -12.09 -18.73 -3.46
N ALA A 162 -11.06 -18.00 -3.85
CA ALA A 162 -10.66 -16.74 -3.22
C ALA A 162 -11.80 -15.71 -3.22
N LYS A 163 -12.43 -15.48 -4.38
CA LYS A 163 -13.60 -14.60 -4.53
C LYS A 163 -14.74 -15.00 -3.59
N LYS A 164 -15.14 -16.29 -3.61
CA LYS A 164 -16.24 -16.78 -2.77
C LYS A 164 -15.96 -16.58 -1.27
N HIS A 165 -14.72 -16.81 -0.85
CA HIS A 165 -14.31 -16.60 0.55
C HIS A 165 -14.49 -15.14 0.96
N VAL A 166 -13.99 -14.20 0.17
CA VAL A 166 -14.10 -12.76 0.47
C VAL A 166 -15.54 -12.28 0.41
N GLU A 167 -16.32 -12.69 -0.60
CA GLU A 167 -17.75 -12.35 -0.67
C GLU A 167 -18.53 -12.84 0.57
N GLN A 168 -18.19 -14.02 1.10
CA GLN A 168 -18.82 -14.54 2.34
C GLN A 168 -18.36 -13.76 3.59
N LEU A 169 -17.10 -13.36 3.64
CA LEU A 169 -16.57 -12.56 4.74
C LEU A 169 -17.26 -11.19 4.79
N LEU A 170 -17.40 -10.51 3.64
CA LEU A 170 -18.01 -9.18 3.52
C LEU A 170 -19.51 -9.15 3.86
N LEU A 171 -20.21 -10.29 3.88
CA LEU A 171 -21.60 -10.36 4.34
C LEU A 171 -21.76 -10.10 5.85
N ASN A 172 -20.66 -10.13 6.60
CA ASN A 172 -20.66 -9.92 8.05
C ASN A 172 -20.20 -8.50 8.44
N TYR A 173 -19.88 -7.66 7.47
CA TYR A 173 -19.48 -6.25 7.57
C TYR A 173 -20.40 -5.35 6.76
#